data_27b17f8dbdf47a2a90907b1ae3f26631
#
_entry.id   27b17f8dbdf47a2a90907b1ae3f26631
#
_cell.length_a   1.000
_cell.length_b   1.000
_cell.length_c   1.000
_cell.angle_alpha   90.00
_cell.angle_beta   90.00
_cell.angle_gamma   90.00
#
_symmetry.space_group_name_H-M   'P 1'
#
loop_
_entity.id
_entity.type
_entity.pdbx_description
1 polymer ?
#
loop_
_entity_poly.entity_id
_entity_poly.type
_entity_poly.pdbx_seq_one_letter_code
_entity_poly.pdbx_strand_id
1 'polypeptide(L)'
;MRRRLIIAALLGAISTMMFSTTVFAATNELTGLPVDDSIAAQRPVAIMVDNEKKALAHFGTGEADIVYEMMNSTANGRVTRLMCLYKDWQNLGQTGSIRSARTTNVMLTGEYNAVLVHDGGPKYIKTYLAKDYAAHLSGSFSRIKNGKPTEYTEYCFGSELVSRFAKAGLPTTYTYGLERPTHFLFNDADVVREGAPAGTVDLNGVFPHNRSILTFNPETRTYDYSEYGVLHQDAEDGQTLSFKDVILQEVSFNLLDKNGYMTYNVVGSGNGYYISNGVAIPITWTKGSETGFTHFYDAGGAELMINRGKVYIGLVPSDSWGSVVIG
;
A
#
# COMPACT_ATOMS: atom_id res chain seq x y z
N MET A 1 21.73 -0.90 88.77
CA MET A 1 22.01 -0.09 87.58
C MET A 1 21.95 -0.99 86.32
N ARG A 2 20.87 -0.93 85.52
CA ARG A 2 20.70 -1.73 84.33
C ARG A 2 20.97 -0.82 83.11
N ARG A 3 22.03 -1.09 82.35
CA ARG A 3 22.34 -0.45 81.08
C ARG A 3 21.48 -1.09 79.99
N ARG A 4 20.64 -0.28 79.33
CA ARG A 4 19.92 -0.68 78.15
C ARG A 4 20.78 -0.37 76.91
N LEU A 5 21.13 -1.41 76.16
CA LEU A 5 21.68 -1.26 74.82
C LEU A 5 20.54 -0.96 73.86
N ILE A 6 20.70 0.12 73.10
CA ILE A 6 19.84 0.48 71.98
C ILE A 6 20.55 0.00 70.70
N ILE A 7 19.98 -1.00 70.06
CA ILE A 7 20.42 -1.46 68.73
C ILE A 7 19.65 -0.65 67.70
N ALA A 8 20.37 0.24 66.96
CA ALA A 8 19.82 0.95 65.80
C ALA A 8 19.91 0.05 64.56
N ALA A 9 18.77 -0.38 64.04
CA ALA A 9 18.69 -1.09 62.76
C ALA A 9 18.69 -0.07 61.61
N LEU A 10 19.78 -0.04 60.82
CA LEU A 10 19.81 0.65 59.52
C LEU A 10 19.06 -0.20 58.49
N LEU A 11 17.87 0.23 58.08
CA LEU A 11 17.20 -0.27 56.88
C LEU A 11 17.79 0.46 55.65
N GLY A 12 18.68 -0.22 54.93
CA GLY A 12 19.13 0.23 53.60
C GLY A 12 18.03 0.01 52.55
N ALA A 13 17.42 1.07 52.09
CA ALA A 13 16.53 1.00 50.92
C ALA A 13 17.36 0.82 49.64
N ILE A 14 17.38 -0.40 49.11
CA ILE A 14 17.92 -0.68 47.77
C ILE A 14 16.87 -0.20 46.75
N SER A 15 17.09 0.99 46.19
CA SER A 15 16.32 1.51 45.08
C SER A 15 16.75 0.76 43.81
N THR A 16 15.98 -0.22 43.37
CA THR A 16 16.15 -0.87 42.05
C THR A 16 15.73 0.13 40.97
N MET A 17 16.71 0.81 40.37
CA MET A 17 16.47 1.53 39.12
C MET A 17 16.14 0.49 38.03
N MET A 18 14.85 0.37 37.70
CA MET A 18 14.43 -0.28 36.45
C MET A 18 14.88 0.60 35.30
N PHE A 19 15.97 0.23 34.65
CA PHE A 19 16.30 0.75 33.33
C PHE A 19 15.26 0.18 32.38
N SER A 20 14.27 1.00 31.99
CA SER A 20 13.42 0.72 30.83
C SER A 20 14.33 0.76 29.60
N THR A 21 14.76 -0.42 29.14
CA THR A 21 15.33 -0.55 27.80
C THR A 21 14.21 -0.21 26.83
N THR A 22 14.27 0.95 26.18
CA THR A 22 13.48 1.25 25.00
C THR A 22 13.91 0.23 23.94
N VAL A 23 13.15 -0.83 23.80
CA VAL A 23 13.26 -1.73 22.65
C VAL A 23 12.77 -0.89 21.48
N PHE A 24 13.67 -0.48 20.59
CA PHE A 24 13.28 0.11 19.32
C PHE A 24 12.60 -0.99 18.52
N ALA A 25 11.29 -0.92 18.35
CA ALA A 25 10.56 -1.78 17.47
C ALA A 25 11.10 -1.59 16.03
N ALA A 26 11.17 -2.67 15.26
CA ALA A 26 11.51 -2.59 13.85
C ALA A 26 10.56 -1.62 13.12
N THR A 27 11.02 -1.08 12.01
CA THR A 27 10.23 -0.15 11.20
C THR A 27 9.63 -0.90 10.01
N ASN A 28 8.33 -0.76 9.81
CA ASN A 28 7.66 -1.15 8.57
C ASN A 28 8.18 -0.27 7.43
N GLU A 29 8.85 -0.86 6.46
CA GLU A 29 9.48 -0.15 5.34
C GLU A 29 8.48 0.52 4.40
N LEU A 30 7.20 0.12 4.45
CA LEU A 30 6.13 0.65 3.60
C LEU A 30 5.48 1.91 4.20
N THR A 31 5.42 2.01 5.53
CA THR A 31 4.67 3.07 6.24
C THR A 31 5.53 3.92 7.17
N GLY A 32 6.76 3.52 7.48
CA GLY A 32 7.59 4.16 8.49
C GLY A 32 7.11 3.95 9.93
N LEU A 33 6.04 3.21 10.15
CA LEU A 33 5.48 2.93 11.48
C LEU A 33 6.24 1.76 12.16
N PRO A 34 6.20 1.66 13.49
CA PRO A 34 6.72 0.49 14.20
C PRO A 34 6.03 -0.80 13.73
N VAL A 35 6.79 -1.87 13.67
CA VAL A 35 6.31 -3.21 13.34
C VAL A 35 6.95 -4.21 14.30
N ASP A 36 6.31 -5.38 14.49
CA ASP A 36 6.86 -6.44 15.30
C ASP A 36 8.20 -6.96 14.74
N ASP A 37 9.19 -7.14 15.60
CA ASP A 37 10.55 -7.57 15.23
C ASP A 37 10.54 -8.93 14.51
N SER A 38 9.57 -9.80 14.78
CA SER A 38 9.45 -11.12 14.16
C SER A 38 9.18 -11.05 12.65
N ILE A 39 8.57 -9.95 12.17
CA ILE A 39 8.28 -9.73 10.76
C ILE A 39 9.16 -8.65 10.11
N ALA A 40 10.15 -8.12 10.84
CA ALA A 40 11.05 -7.07 10.33
C ALA A 40 11.70 -7.44 8.98
N ALA A 41 12.18 -8.68 8.86
CA ALA A 41 12.79 -9.19 7.63
C ALA A 41 11.78 -9.82 6.65
N GLN A 42 10.49 -9.79 6.95
CA GLN A 42 9.45 -10.36 6.10
C GLN A 42 9.27 -9.49 4.85
N ARG A 43 9.34 -10.11 3.67
CA ARG A 43 8.99 -9.43 2.42
C ARG A 43 7.47 -9.22 2.34
N PRO A 44 7.00 -8.12 1.75
CA PRO A 44 5.56 -7.87 1.63
C PRO A 44 4.89 -8.80 0.59
N VAL A 45 3.56 -8.88 0.67
CA VAL A 45 2.73 -9.37 -0.44
C VAL A 45 1.98 -8.21 -1.07
N ALA A 46 1.68 -8.34 -2.38
CA ALA A 46 0.85 -7.41 -3.12
C ALA A 46 -0.38 -8.17 -3.63
N ILE A 47 -1.57 -7.88 -3.11
CA ILE A 47 -2.81 -8.58 -3.45
C ILE A 47 -3.59 -7.75 -4.47
N MET A 48 -3.98 -8.38 -5.58
CA MET A 48 -4.84 -7.77 -6.59
C MET A 48 -6.30 -7.86 -6.18
N VAL A 49 -6.93 -6.73 -5.86
CA VAL A 49 -8.33 -6.62 -5.44
C VAL A 49 -9.17 -6.02 -6.57
N ASP A 50 -10.30 -6.67 -6.86
CA ASP A 50 -11.24 -6.18 -7.89
C ASP A 50 -11.94 -4.92 -7.42
N ASN A 51 -11.90 -3.87 -8.24
CA ASN A 51 -12.54 -2.60 -7.93
C ASN A 51 -13.80 -2.33 -8.78
N GLU A 52 -14.43 -3.39 -9.28
CA GLU A 52 -15.76 -3.30 -9.92
C GLU A 52 -16.84 -3.17 -8.84
N LYS A 53 -17.88 -2.37 -9.11
CA LYS A 53 -18.98 -2.13 -8.17
C LYS A 53 -19.61 -3.41 -7.60
N LYS A 54 -19.67 -4.48 -8.40
CA LYS A 54 -20.19 -5.80 -8.00
C LYS A 54 -19.28 -6.52 -7.01
N ALA A 55 -18.00 -6.13 -6.94
CA ALA A 55 -17.05 -6.70 -5.97
C ALA A 55 -17.28 -6.19 -4.55
N LEU A 56 -17.87 -5.00 -4.40
CA LEU A 56 -18.08 -4.34 -3.11
C LEU A 56 -19.05 -5.12 -2.18
N ALA A 57 -18.90 -5.11 -0.84
CA ALA A 57 -17.79 -4.43 -0.16
C ALA A 57 -16.52 -5.27 -0.22
N HIS A 58 -15.36 -4.60 -0.16
CA HIS A 58 -14.06 -5.26 -0.08
C HIS A 58 -13.77 -5.74 1.34
N PHE A 59 -12.90 -6.75 1.44
CA PHE A 59 -12.40 -7.29 2.70
C PHE A 59 -10.89 -7.12 2.75
N GLY A 60 -10.34 -6.79 3.90
CA GLY A 60 -8.92 -6.73 4.17
C GLY A 60 -8.19 -5.56 3.50
N THR A 61 -8.90 -4.63 2.85
CA THR A 61 -8.27 -3.44 2.26
C THR A 61 -7.83 -2.43 3.33
N GLY A 62 -8.51 -2.44 4.47
CA GLY A 62 -8.20 -1.61 5.63
C GLY A 62 -6.83 -1.89 6.24
N GLU A 63 -6.30 -3.12 6.14
CA GLU A 63 -5.00 -3.51 6.66
C GLU A 63 -3.83 -3.18 5.71
N ALA A 64 -4.12 -2.77 4.47
CA ALA A 64 -3.06 -2.47 3.50
C ALA A 64 -2.18 -1.30 3.96
N ASP A 65 -0.87 -1.47 3.83
CA ASP A 65 0.13 -0.43 4.08
C ASP A 65 0.18 0.59 2.94
N ILE A 66 0.11 0.08 1.69
CA ILE A 66 0.08 0.88 0.47
C ILE A 66 -1.05 0.34 -0.42
N VAL A 67 -1.84 1.25 -0.99
CA VAL A 67 -2.84 0.92 -2.00
C VAL A 67 -2.52 1.67 -3.29
N TYR A 68 -2.22 0.93 -4.34
CA TYR A 68 -2.21 1.47 -5.69
C TYR A 68 -3.60 1.37 -6.29
N GLU A 69 -4.11 2.48 -6.83
CA GLU A 69 -5.25 2.47 -7.74
C GLU A 69 -4.78 2.77 -9.16
N MET A 70 -5.17 1.94 -10.11
CA MET A 70 -4.78 2.10 -11.49
C MET A 70 -5.86 1.57 -12.44
N MET A 71 -5.97 2.16 -13.60
CA MET A 71 -6.83 1.69 -14.68
C MET A 71 -6.44 0.26 -15.06
N ASN A 72 -7.43 -0.63 -15.04
CA ASN A 72 -7.25 -2.03 -15.39
C ASN A 72 -7.28 -2.27 -16.91
N SER A 73 -8.02 -1.41 -17.63
CA SER A 73 -8.21 -1.46 -19.07
C SER A 73 -8.71 -0.09 -19.54
N THR A 74 -8.45 0.29 -20.80
CA THR A 74 -9.06 1.47 -21.43
C THR A 74 -10.53 1.22 -21.81
N ALA A 75 -10.97 -0.05 -21.85
CA ALA A 75 -12.36 -0.44 -22.03
C ALA A 75 -13.15 -0.37 -20.71
N ASN A 76 -14.47 -0.62 -20.77
CA ASN A 76 -15.36 -0.69 -19.62
C ASN A 76 -15.32 0.58 -18.74
N GLY A 77 -15.28 1.76 -19.37
CA GLY A 77 -15.26 3.04 -18.65
C GLY A 77 -14.01 3.28 -17.83
N ARG A 78 -12.89 2.64 -18.16
CA ARG A 78 -11.61 2.74 -17.42
C ARG A 78 -11.72 2.23 -15.99
N VAL A 79 -12.48 1.15 -15.75
CA VAL A 79 -12.56 0.52 -14.42
C VAL A 79 -11.17 0.28 -13.84
N THR A 80 -11.01 0.62 -12.57
CA THR A 80 -9.73 0.47 -11.88
C THR A 80 -9.57 -0.91 -11.24
N ARG A 81 -8.38 -1.18 -10.75
CA ARG A 81 -8.05 -2.23 -9.80
C ARG A 81 -7.19 -1.68 -8.68
N LEU A 82 -7.38 -2.24 -7.50
CA LEU A 82 -6.49 -1.98 -6.39
C LEU A 82 -5.39 -3.04 -6.36
N MET A 83 -4.16 -2.60 -6.10
CA MET A 83 -3.05 -3.47 -5.70
C MET A 83 -2.67 -3.06 -4.28
N CYS A 84 -3.00 -3.92 -3.33
CA CYS A 84 -2.83 -3.67 -1.91
C CYS A 84 -1.57 -4.38 -1.41
N LEU A 85 -0.63 -3.64 -0.83
CA LEU A 85 0.61 -4.17 -0.25
C LEU A 85 0.46 -4.30 1.26
N TYR A 86 0.95 -5.42 1.78
CA TYR A 86 0.87 -5.78 3.19
C TYR A 86 2.22 -6.26 3.69
N LYS A 87 2.73 -5.64 4.76
CA LYS A 87 3.89 -6.12 5.50
C LYS A 87 3.50 -7.30 6.38
N ASP A 88 2.44 -7.15 7.16
CA ASP A 88 1.92 -8.17 8.08
C ASP A 88 0.88 -9.08 7.43
N TRP A 89 1.26 -9.70 6.30
CA TRP A 89 0.33 -10.53 5.53
C TRP A 89 0.00 -11.89 6.17
N GLN A 90 0.79 -12.37 7.13
CA GLN A 90 0.52 -13.66 7.79
C GLN A 90 -0.69 -13.60 8.71
N ASN A 91 -1.00 -12.42 9.22
CA ASN A 91 -2.12 -12.17 10.13
C ASN A 91 -3.39 -11.65 9.43
N LEU A 92 -3.38 -11.56 8.09
CA LEU A 92 -4.56 -11.11 7.35
C LEU A 92 -5.76 -12.04 7.56
N GLY A 93 -6.92 -11.43 7.81
CA GLY A 93 -8.22 -12.04 7.74
C GLY A 93 -8.64 -12.32 6.29
N GLN A 94 -9.94 -12.28 6.00
CA GLN A 94 -10.44 -12.38 4.63
C GLN A 94 -9.97 -11.18 3.81
N THR A 95 -9.33 -11.42 2.65
CA THR A 95 -8.84 -10.34 1.78
C THR A 95 -9.25 -10.57 0.33
N GLY A 96 -9.79 -9.54 -0.32
CA GLY A 96 -10.23 -9.58 -1.72
C GLY A 96 -11.60 -8.92 -1.96
N SER A 97 -12.27 -9.24 -3.08
CA SER A 97 -12.09 -10.40 -3.98
C SER A 97 -10.85 -10.28 -4.86
N ILE A 98 -10.12 -11.40 -4.96
CA ILE A 98 -8.88 -11.46 -5.74
C ILE A 98 -9.19 -11.46 -7.24
N ARG A 99 -8.35 -10.77 -8.01
CA ARG A 99 -8.51 -10.69 -9.46
C ARG A 99 -7.19 -10.75 -10.21
N SER A 100 -7.33 -10.75 -11.55
CA SER A 100 -6.22 -10.87 -12.48
C SER A 100 -5.26 -9.66 -12.39
N ALA A 101 -3.97 -9.94 -12.44
CA ALA A 101 -2.94 -8.92 -12.55
C ALA A 101 -2.74 -8.44 -14.00
N ARG A 102 -1.99 -7.35 -14.14
CA ARG A 102 -1.50 -6.77 -15.39
C ARG A 102 0.02 -6.69 -15.37
N THR A 103 0.63 -6.44 -16.50
CA THR A 103 2.09 -6.29 -16.62
C THR A 103 2.64 -5.25 -15.66
N THR A 104 1.94 -4.12 -15.50
CA THR A 104 2.29 -3.06 -14.55
C THR A 104 2.39 -3.56 -13.11
N ASN A 105 1.45 -4.41 -12.68
CA ASN A 105 1.47 -4.93 -11.31
C ASN A 105 2.72 -5.77 -11.03
N VAL A 106 3.17 -6.57 -12.00
CA VAL A 106 4.41 -7.36 -11.86
C VAL A 106 5.63 -6.45 -11.75
N MET A 107 5.70 -5.37 -12.57
CA MET A 107 6.80 -4.41 -12.47
C MET A 107 6.82 -3.67 -11.13
N LEU A 108 5.65 -3.26 -10.62
CA LEU A 108 5.55 -2.59 -9.34
C LEU A 108 5.95 -3.49 -8.17
N THR A 109 5.59 -4.79 -8.19
CA THR A 109 6.02 -5.70 -7.13
C THR A 109 7.53 -5.89 -7.07
N GLY A 110 8.23 -5.66 -8.19
CA GLY A 110 9.69 -5.74 -8.26
C GLY A 110 10.38 -4.73 -7.33
N GLU A 111 9.88 -3.51 -7.22
CA GLU A 111 10.51 -2.48 -6.38
C GLU A 111 10.36 -2.75 -4.88
N TYR A 112 9.32 -3.52 -4.49
CA TYR A 112 9.08 -3.91 -3.10
C TYR A 112 9.68 -5.28 -2.75
N ASN A 113 10.26 -5.99 -3.71
CA ASN A 113 10.58 -7.42 -3.55
C ASN A 113 9.36 -8.22 -3.04
N ALA A 114 8.16 -7.80 -3.42
CA ALA A 114 6.91 -8.39 -2.95
C ALA A 114 6.54 -9.67 -3.72
N VAL A 115 5.70 -10.51 -3.11
CA VAL A 115 5.05 -11.62 -3.81
C VAL A 115 3.68 -11.17 -4.30
N LEU A 116 3.46 -11.25 -5.61
CA LEU A 116 2.19 -10.87 -6.23
C LEU A 116 1.14 -11.97 -6.04
N VAL A 117 0.01 -11.63 -5.42
CA VAL A 117 -1.15 -12.50 -5.22
C VAL A 117 -2.26 -12.10 -6.19
N HIS A 118 -2.64 -13.00 -7.11
CA HIS A 118 -3.61 -12.69 -8.16
C HIS A 118 -4.33 -13.94 -8.67
N ASP A 119 -5.45 -13.76 -9.39
CA ASP A 119 -6.07 -14.84 -10.15
C ASP A 119 -6.10 -14.52 -11.64
N GLY A 120 -5.22 -15.19 -12.39
CA GLY A 120 -5.08 -15.03 -13.82
C GLY A 120 -4.46 -13.70 -14.28
N GLY A 121 -4.59 -13.47 -15.58
CA GLY A 121 -4.09 -12.29 -16.29
C GLY A 121 -4.12 -12.50 -17.81
N PRO A 122 -4.01 -11.42 -18.61
CA PRO A 122 -3.93 -11.54 -20.06
C PRO A 122 -2.62 -12.22 -20.48
N LYS A 123 -2.58 -12.73 -21.72
CA LYS A 123 -1.37 -13.41 -22.25
C LYS A 123 -0.08 -12.61 -22.10
N TYR A 124 -0.16 -11.30 -22.08
CA TYR A 124 0.97 -10.37 -21.98
C TYR A 124 1.73 -10.45 -20.65
N ILE A 125 1.06 -10.90 -19.57
CA ILE A 125 1.69 -10.98 -18.24
C ILE A 125 2.75 -12.09 -18.18
N LYS A 126 2.68 -13.13 -19.02
CA LYS A 126 3.54 -14.32 -18.93
C LYS A 126 5.03 -14.00 -19.01
N THR A 127 5.43 -13.09 -19.90
CA THR A 127 6.83 -12.67 -20.04
C THR A 127 7.34 -11.90 -18.83
N TYR A 128 6.47 -11.18 -18.14
CA TYR A 128 6.81 -10.46 -16.91
C TYR A 128 6.88 -11.41 -15.71
N LEU A 129 5.95 -12.37 -15.61
CA LEU A 129 5.98 -13.38 -14.54
C LEU A 129 7.17 -14.36 -14.67
N ALA A 130 7.81 -14.42 -15.83
CA ALA A 130 9.01 -15.25 -16.06
C ALA A 130 10.32 -14.53 -15.69
N LYS A 131 10.27 -13.28 -15.24
CA LYS A 131 11.45 -12.53 -14.82
C LYS A 131 11.95 -12.98 -13.44
N ASP A 132 13.25 -12.95 -13.22
CA ASP A 132 13.89 -13.48 -12.00
C ASP A 132 13.39 -12.81 -10.71
N TYR A 133 12.99 -11.54 -10.78
CA TYR A 133 12.42 -10.82 -9.63
C TYR A 133 10.95 -11.14 -9.36
N ALA A 134 10.23 -11.71 -10.33
CA ALA A 134 8.78 -11.87 -10.27
C ALA A 134 8.37 -13.11 -9.47
N ALA A 135 8.17 -12.95 -8.17
CA ALA A 135 7.56 -13.97 -7.35
C ALA A 135 6.03 -13.77 -7.31
N HIS A 136 5.26 -14.85 -7.53
CA HIS A 136 3.81 -14.75 -7.51
C HIS A 136 3.11 -16.03 -7.05
N LEU A 137 1.88 -15.86 -6.53
CA LEU A 137 0.91 -16.91 -6.23
C LEU A 137 -0.35 -16.63 -7.05
N SER A 138 -0.82 -17.61 -7.81
CA SER A 138 -1.97 -17.40 -8.70
C SER A 138 -2.98 -18.53 -8.60
N GLY A 139 -4.25 -18.16 -8.67
CA GLY A 139 -5.41 -19.02 -8.85
C GLY A 139 -5.76 -19.97 -7.71
N SER A 140 -6.98 -20.46 -7.74
CA SER A 140 -7.50 -21.47 -6.80
C SER A 140 -7.44 -21.04 -5.32
N PHE A 141 -7.60 -19.75 -5.03
CA PHE A 141 -7.78 -19.27 -3.66
C PHE A 141 -9.17 -19.63 -3.12
N SER A 142 -9.38 -19.43 -1.85
CA SER A 142 -10.63 -19.77 -1.17
C SER A 142 -11.83 -19.06 -1.79
N ARG A 143 -12.88 -19.83 -2.11
CA ARG A 143 -14.12 -19.26 -2.65
C ARG A 143 -15.21 -19.24 -1.60
N ILE A 144 -15.72 -18.04 -1.32
CA ILE A 144 -16.77 -17.81 -0.33
C ILE A 144 -18.05 -17.45 -1.07
N LYS A 145 -19.10 -18.25 -0.87
CA LYS A 145 -20.45 -17.95 -1.41
C LYS A 145 -21.01 -16.71 -0.72
N ASN A 146 -21.20 -15.65 -1.45
CA ASN A 146 -21.67 -14.34 -0.95
C ASN A 146 -22.83 -13.76 -1.77
N GLY A 147 -23.49 -14.59 -2.59
CA GLY A 147 -24.60 -14.17 -3.46
C GLY A 147 -24.18 -13.43 -4.73
N LYS A 148 -22.87 -13.19 -4.92
CA LYS A 148 -22.33 -12.53 -6.12
C LYS A 148 -21.97 -13.56 -7.20
N PRO A 149 -21.79 -13.13 -8.47
CA PRO A 149 -21.20 -13.97 -9.50
C PRO A 149 -19.86 -14.57 -9.07
N THR A 150 -19.56 -15.79 -9.54
CA THR A 150 -18.37 -16.57 -9.13
C THR A 150 -17.07 -15.79 -9.20
N GLU A 151 -16.93 -14.89 -10.16
CA GLU A 151 -15.73 -14.05 -10.33
C GLU A 151 -15.45 -13.09 -9.18
N TYR A 152 -16.44 -12.81 -8.28
CA TYR A 152 -16.31 -11.95 -7.11
C TYR A 152 -16.34 -12.72 -5.79
N THR A 153 -16.04 -14.02 -5.82
CA THR A 153 -16.14 -14.90 -4.64
C THR A 153 -14.79 -15.45 -4.16
N GLU A 154 -13.69 -15.02 -4.77
CA GLU A 154 -12.34 -15.52 -4.46
C GLU A 154 -11.63 -14.59 -3.48
N TYR A 155 -11.17 -15.16 -2.37
CA TYR A 155 -10.51 -14.44 -1.29
C TYR A 155 -9.29 -15.23 -0.82
N CYS A 156 -8.33 -14.57 -0.19
CA CYS A 156 -7.26 -15.23 0.54
C CYS A 156 -7.27 -14.86 2.02
N PHE A 157 -6.55 -15.65 2.80
CA PHE A 157 -6.33 -15.47 4.23
C PHE A 157 -4.83 -15.58 4.51
N GLY A 158 -4.32 -14.95 5.56
CA GLY A 158 -2.91 -15.06 5.95
C GLY A 158 -2.45 -16.50 6.11
N SER A 159 -3.26 -17.34 6.78
CA SER A 159 -2.97 -18.79 6.94
C SER A 159 -2.89 -19.55 5.60
N GLU A 160 -3.72 -19.17 4.62
CA GLU A 160 -3.66 -19.73 3.27
C GLU A 160 -2.39 -19.28 2.55
N LEU A 161 -2.01 -18.02 2.68
CA LEU A 161 -0.77 -17.49 2.11
C LEU A 161 0.47 -18.20 2.68
N VAL A 162 0.55 -18.39 4.00
CA VAL A 162 1.62 -19.18 4.64
C VAL A 162 1.76 -20.58 3.99
N SER A 163 0.63 -21.29 3.84
CA SER A 163 0.60 -22.61 3.23
C SER A 163 1.05 -22.59 1.76
N ARG A 164 0.64 -21.57 1.00
CA ARG A 164 1.01 -21.41 -0.41
C ARG A 164 2.47 -21.03 -0.61
N PHE A 165 3.03 -20.18 0.23
CA PHE A 165 4.46 -19.87 0.24
C PHE A 165 5.29 -21.15 0.43
N ALA A 166 4.94 -21.95 1.45
CA ALA A 166 5.62 -23.22 1.71
C ALA A 166 5.51 -24.18 0.53
N LYS A 167 4.31 -24.36 -0.03
CA LYS A 167 4.07 -25.24 -1.19
C LYS A 167 4.84 -24.81 -2.45
N ALA A 168 4.94 -23.50 -2.68
CA ALA A 168 5.65 -22.95 -3.83
C ALA A 168 7.15 -22.82 -3.61
N GLY A 169 7.67 -23.10 -2.40
CA GLY A 169 9.08 -22.92 -2.05
C GLY A 169 9.51 -21.45 -2.08
N LEU A 170 8.57 -20.50 -1.87
CA LEU A 170 8.88 -19.08 -1.86
C LEU A 170 9.44 -18.67 -0.50
N PRO A 171 10.58 -17.94 -0.45
CA PRO A 171 11.09 -17.39 0.79
C PRO A 171 10.16 -16.29 1.31
N THR A 172 9.97 -16.26 2.63
CA THR A 172 9.20 -15.20 3.32
C THR A 172 10.03 -13.95 3.56
N THR A 173 11.35 -14.01 3.36
CA THR A 173 12.28 -12.89 3.49
C THR A 173 12.67 -12.35 2.12
N TYR A 174 13.28 -11.17 2.09
CA TYR A 174 13.76 -10.54 0.88
C TYR A 174 14.75 -11.44 0.10
N THR A 175 14.63 -11.47 -1.22
CA THR A 175 15.44 -12.30 -2.12
C THR A 175 16.57 -11.54 -2.80
N TYR A 176 16.52 -10.20 -2.77
CA TYR A 176 17.57 -9.30 -3.21
C TYR A 176 17.57 -8.04 -2.32
N GLY A 177 18.68 -7.33 -2.31
CA GLY A 177 18.83 -6.10 -1.52
C GLY A 177 17.93 -4.99 -2.02
N LEU A 178 17.31 -4.28 -1.10
CA LEU A 178 16.62 -3.03 -1.37
C LEU A 178 17.64 -1.88 -1.43
N GLU A 179 17.30 -0.80 -2.12
CA GLU A 179 18.18 0.39 -2.25
C GLU A 179 18.44 1.03 -0.88
N ARG A 180 17.48 0.97 0.03
CA ARG A 180 17.54 1.47 1.40
C ARG A 180 16.58 0.69 2.30
N PRO A 181 16.68 0.83 3.65
CA PRO A 181 15.85 0.07 4.60
C PRO A 181 14.35 0.35 4.50
N THR A 182 13.94 1.54 4.06
CA THR A 182 12.54 1.92 3.89
C THR A 182 12.27 2.31 2.44
N HIS A 183 11.06 1.99 1.94
CA HIS A 183 10.71 2.30 0.55
C HIS A 183 10.66 3.82 0.30
N PHE A 184 10.10 4.58 1.25
CA PHE A 184 10.12 6.04 1.24
C PHE A 184 11.10 6.59 2.26
N LEU A 185 11.48 7.86 2.11
CA LEU A 185 12.05 8.65 3.19
C LEU A 185 10.89 9.16 4.06
N PHE A 186 10.99 8.95 5.36
CA PHE A 186 9.93 9.34 6.30
C PHE A 186 10.37 10.50 7.18
N ASN A 187 9.45 11.43 7.43
CA ASN A 187 9.61 12.46 8.44
C ASN A 187 9.66 11.82 9.85
N ASP A 188 10.48 12.36 10.75
CA ASP A 188 10.53 11.91 12.15
C ASP A 188 9.24 12.25 12.92
N ALA A 189 8.62 13.36 12.59
CA ALA A 189 7.34 13.82 13.11
C ALA A 189 6.41 14.18 11.96
N ASP A 190 5.11 14.28 12.26
CA ASP A 190 4.10 14.65 11.26
C ASP A 190 4.29 16.10 10.79
N VAL A 191 4.54 16.30 9.50
CA VAL A 191 4.85 17.59 8.87
C VAL A 191 3.67 18.05 8.03
N VAL A 192 3.25 19.30 8.24
CA VAL A 192 2.35 20.03 7.34
C VAL A 192 3.21 20.91 6.43
N ARG A 193 3.12 20.68 5.12
CA ARG A 193 3.88 21.46 4.14
C ARG A 193 3.15 22.75 3.76
N GLU A 194 3.88 23.71 3.22
CA GLU A 194 3.29 24.84 2.52
C GLU A 194 2.88 24.41 1.11
N GLY A 195 1.63 24.72 0.69
CA GLY A 195 1.11 24.30 -0.60
C GLY A 195 -0.34 24.73 -0.82
N ALA A 196 -0.96 24.19 -1.85
CA ALA A 196 -2.38 24.46 -2.13
C ALA A 196 -3.29 23.71 -1.16
N PRO A 197 -4.44 24.28 -0.77
CA PRO A 197 -5.45 23.54 -0.02
C PRO A 197 -5.87 22.27 -0.76
N ALA A 198 -6.03 21.17 -0.04
CA ALA A 198 -6.39 19.86 -0.57
C ALA A 198 -7.34 19.12 0.38
N GLY A 199 -8.47 19.73 0.67
CA GLY A 199 -9.56 19.08 1.44
C GLY A 199 -10.18 17.93 0.67
N THR A 200 -10.10 17.94 -0.65
CA THR A 200 -10.63 16.89 -1.53
C THR A 200 -9.67 16.65 -2.70
N VAL A 201 -9.50 15.37 -3.05
CA VAL A 201 -8.82 14.91 -4.25
C VAL A 201 -9.84 14.14 -5.08
N ASP A 202 -10.36 14.77 -6.12
CA ASP A 202 -11.40 14.21 -6.99
C ASP A 202 -10.76 13.60 -8.25
N LEU A 203 -10.89 12.29 -8.39
CA LEU A 203 -10.41 11.51 -9.51
C LEU A 203 -11.55 11.04 -10.44
N ASN A 204 -12.77 11.61 -10.34
CA ASN A 204 -13.90 11.23 -11.20
C ASN A 204 -13.59 11.36 -12.68
N GLY A 205 -12.85 12.41 -13.07
CA GLY A 205 -12.43 12.62 -14.46
C GLY A 205 -11.32 11.67 -14.92
N VAL A 206 -10.57 11.10 -13.97
CA VAL A 206 -9.48 10.15 -14.21
C VAL A 206 -10.00 8.72 -14.28
N PHE A 207 -10.82 8.32 -13.30
CA PHE A 207 -11.41 7.00 -13.15
C PHE A 207 -12.96 7.09 -13.19
N PRO A 208 -13.55 7.41 -14.34
CA PRO A 208 -14.97 7.75 -14.44
C PRO A 208 -15.91 6.59 -14.09
N HIS A 209 -15.44 5.35 -14.17
CA HIS A 209 -16.22 4.18 -13.76
C HIS A 209 -16.32 4.10 -12.24
N ASN A 210 -15.19 4.19 -11.54
CA ASN A 210 -15.12 4.06 -10.08
C ASN A 210 -15.52 5.34 -9.36
N ARG A 211 -15.24 6.50 -9.95
CA ARG A 211 -15.48 7.82 -9.37
C ARG A 211 -14.82 7.98 -8.01
N SER A 212 -13.52 7.66 -7.98
CA SER A 212 -12.70 7.69 -6.76
C SER A 212 -12.51 9.11 -6.25
N ILE A 213 -12.74 9.32 -4.97
CA ILE A 213 -12.53 10.59 -4.26
C ILE A 213 -11.84 10.29 -2.93
N LEU A 214 -10.84 11.12 -2.59
CA LEU A 214 -10.24 11.10 -1.26
C LEU A 214 -10.56 12.44 -0.57
N THR A 215 -11.15 12.35 0.63
CA THR A 215 -11.59 13.53 1.40
C THR A 215 -10.79 13.60 2.69
N PHE A 216 -10.17 14.75 2.95
CA PHE A 216 -9.39 14.98 4.16
C PHE A 216 -10.29 15.01 5.40
N ASN A 217 -9.96 14.18 6.37
CA ASN A 217 -10.57 14.15 7.68
C ASN A 217 -9.63 14.85 8.67
N PRO A 218 -9.98 16.06 9.18
CA PRO A 218 -9.10 16.81 10.07
C PRO A 218 -8.94 16.18 11.46
N GLU A 219 -9.88 15.32 11.90
CA GLU A 219 -9.81 14.66 13.19
C GLU A 219 -8.74 13.56 13.22
N THR A 220 -8.71 12.74 12.17
CA THR A 220 -7.73 11.65 12.00
C THR A 220 -6.47 12.11 11.27
N ARG A 221 -6.54 13.25 10.57
CA ARG A 221 -5.49 13.78 9.68
C ARG A 221 -5.13 12.80 8.56
N THR A 222 -6.13 12.09 8.04
CA THR A 222 -6.05 11.15 6.94
C THR A 222 -7.03 11.51 5.83
N TYR A 223 -6.89 10.88 4.68
CA TYR A 223 -7.80 10.99 3.55
C TYR A 223 -8.69 9.76 3.49
N ASP A 224 -9.99 9.94 3.68
CA ASP A 224 -11.00 8.89 3.59
C ASP A 224 -11.33 8.63 2.12
N TYR A 225 -11.21 7.37 1.68
CA TYR A 225 -11.46 6.97 0.30
C TYR A 225 -12.93 6.66 0.07
N SER A 226 -13.47 7.17 -1.03
CA SER A 226 -14.82 6.92 -1.51
C SER A 226 -14.79 6.48 -2.96
N GLU A 227 -15.70 5.60 -3.35
CA GLU A 227 -15.89 5.15 -4.72
C GLU A 227 -17.38 4.91 -5.01
N TYR A 228 -17.80 5.04 -6.27
CA TYR A 228 -19.20 4.91 -6.67
C TYR A 228 -20.17 5.83 -5.90
N GLY A 229 -19.65 6.92 -5.31
CA GLY A 229 -20.43 7.88 -4.52
C GLY A 229 -20.71 7.43 -3.08
N VAL A 230 -20.00 6.41 -2.56
CA VAL A 230 -20.11 5.94 -1.18
C VAL A 230 -18.74 5.84 -0.53
N LEU A 231 -18.69 6.07 0.78
CA LEU A 231 -17.50 5.88 1.59
C LEU A 231 -17.11 4.41 1.57
N HIS A 232 -15.84 4.12 1.31
CA HIS A 232 -15.32 2.76 1.31
C HIS A 232 -15.12 2.27 2.74
N GLN A 233 -15.91 1.31 3.16
CA GLN A 233 -15.78 0.63 4.44
C GLN A 233 -15.34 -0.81 4.21
N ASP A 234 -14.29 -1.22 4.91
CA ASP A 234 -13.85 -2.60 4.90
C ASP A 234 -14.90 -3.51 5.51
N ALA A 235 -15.22 -4.60 4.83
CA ALA A 235 -16.25 -5.51 5.28
C ALA A 235 -15.76 -6.50 6.37
N GLU A 236 -14.44 -6.57 6.62
CA GLU A 236 -13.86 -7.40 7.67
C GLU A 236 -14.14 -6.78 9.05
N ASP A 237 -13.92 -5.47 9.19
CA ASP A 237 -13.98 -4.79 10.49
C ASP A 237 -14.84 -3.50 10.50
N GLY A 238 -15.34 -3.07 9.36
CA GLY A 238 -16.15 -1.86 9.21
C GLY A 238 -15.35 -0.56 9.24
N GLN A 239 -14.02 -0.60 9.26
CA GLN A 239 -13.21 0.61 9.24
C GLN A 239 -13.24 1.29 7.87
N THR A 240 -13.17 2.61 7.86
CA THR A 240 -13.02 3.39 6.64
C THR A 240 -11.63 3.19 6.07
N LEU A 241 -11.54 2.90 4.77
CA LEU A 241 -10.27 2.89 4.06
C LEU A 241 -9.74 4.33 4.00
N SER A 242 -8.65 4.59 4.71
CA SER A 242 -8.07 5.92 4.85
C SER A 242 -6.54 5.89 4.76
N PHE A 243 -5.96 7.01 4.31
CA PHE A 243 -4.54 7.13 4.02
C PHE A 243 -3.95 8.40 4.64
N LYS A 244 -2.76 8.29 5.20
CA LYS A 244 -2.00 9.44 5.71
C LYS A 244 -1.49 10.31 4.58
N ASP A 245 -1.01 9.67 3.53
CA ASP A 245 -0.41 10.31 2.37
C ASP A 245 -1.08 9.83 1.09
N VAL A 246 -1.29 10.76 0.17
CA VAL A 246 -1.79 10.51 -1.18
C VAL A 246 -0.74 10.97 -2.18
N ILE A 247 -0.31 10.07 -3.04
CA ILE A 247 0.59 10.36 -4.15
C ILE A 247 -0.18 10.14 -5.44
N LEU A 248 -0.25 11.17 -6.29
CA LEU A 248 -0.73 11.03 -7.65
C LEU A 248 0.47 11.04 -8.58
N GLN A 249 0.64 9.97 -9.33
CA GLN A 249 1.76 9.78 -10.25
C GLN A 249 1.24 9.83 -11.68
N GLU A 250 1.62 10.86 -12.46
CA GLU A 250 1.32 10.95 -13.89
C GLU A 250 2.14 9.91 -14.65
N VAL A 251 1.48 8.97 -15.35
CA VAL A 251 2.17 7.90 -16.06
C VAL A 251 1.54 7.68 -17.44
N SER A 252 2.34 7.72 -18.49
CA SER A 252 1.90 7.30 -19.80
C SER A 252 1.67 5.79 -19.88
N PHE A 253 0.95 5.33 -20.89
CA PHE A 253 0.71 3.91 -21.07
C PHE A 253 0.75 3.51 -22.56
N ASN A 254 1.02 2.24 -22.81
CA ASN A 254 0.95 1.62 -24.14
C ASN A 254 -0.26 0.70 -24.22
N LEU A 255 -1.11 0.91 -25.19
CA LEU A 255 -2.22 0.01 -25.53
C LEU A 255 -1.65 -1.27 -26.15
N LEU A 256 -2.04 -2.43 -25.63
CA LEU A 256 -1.54 -3.74 -26.09
C LEU A 256 -2.44 -4.40 -27.11
N ASP A 257 -3.76 -4.13 -27.06
CA ASP A 257 -4.71 -4.68 -28.00
C ASP A 257 -6.06 -3.91 -28.02
N LYS A 258 -6.93 -4.32 -28.93
CA LYS A 258 -8.27 -3.73 -29.13
C LYS A 258 -9.25 -3.96 -27.96
N ASN A 259 -8.94 -4.86 -27.03
CA ASN A 259 -9.75 -5.10 -25.83
C ASN A 259 -9.41 -4.11 -24.70
N GLY A 260 -8.51 -3.16 -24.97
CA GLY A 260 -8.11 -2.14 -24.01
C GLY A 260 -7.05 -2.59 -22.99
N TYR A 261 -6.47 -3.78 -23.14
CA TYR A 261 -5.32 -4.15 -22.32
C TYR A 261 -4.15 -3.21 -22.56
N MET A 262 -3.51 -2.80 -21.49
CA MET A 262 -2.47 -1.78 -21.53
C MET A 262 -1.37 -2.05 -20.49
N THR A 263 -0.27 -1.36 -20.63
CA THR A 263 0.85 -1.34 -19.71
C THR A 263 1.22 0.09 -19.42
N TYR A 264 1.27 0.49 -18.15
CA TYR A 264 1.84 1.77 -17.74
C TYR A 264 3.35 1.76 -17.87
N ASN A 265 3.91 2.89 -18.31
CA ASN A 265 5.35 3.11 -18.44
C ASN A 265 5.94 3.56 -17.10
N VAL A 266 5.89 2.67 -16.10
CA VAL A 266 6.31 2.99 -14.71
C VAL A 266 7.83 3.10 -14.55
N VAL A 267 8.62 2.66 -15.52
CA VAL A 267 10.08 2.91 -15.57
C VAL A 267 10.31 4.15 -16.44
N GLY A 268 10.86 5.21 -15.84
CA GLY A 268 11.01 6.51 -16.48
C GLY A 268 10.90 7.66 -15.48
N SER A 269 10.22 8.72 -15.88
CA SER A 269 9.99 9.92 -15.06
C SER A 269 8.69 10.62 -15.44
N GLY A 270 8.17 11.46 -14.56
CA GLY A 270 6.97 12.25 -14.81
C GLY A 270 6.67 13.23 -13.69
N ASN A 271 5.49 13.86 -13.78
CA ASN A 271 4.97 14.76 -12.77
C ASN A 271 4.13 14.00 -11.75
N GLY A 272 3.80 14.64 -10.66
CA GLY A 272 2.92 14.11 -9.64
C GLY A 272 2.42 15.18 -8.66
N TYR A 273 1.60 14.74 -7.74
CA TYR A 273 1.25 15.51 -6.54
C TYR A 273 1.50 14.64 -5.31
N TYR A 274 2.08 15.27 -4.29
CA TYR A 274 2.07 14.72 -2.93
C TYR A 274 1.07 15.52 -2.10
N ILE A 275 0.19 14.80 -1.42
CA ILE A 275 -0.93 15.37 -0.71
C ILE A 275 -0.97 14.74 0.69
N SER A 276 -0.91 15.58 1.72
CA SER A 276 -0.93 15.16 3.12
C SER A 276 -1.41 16.30 4.00
N ASN A 277 -2.09 15.98 5.10
CA ASN A 277 -2.55 16.96 6.07
C ASN A 277 -3.39 18.12 5.47
N GLY A 278 -4.21 17.85 4.47
CA GLY A 278 -5.05 18.88 3.83
C GLY A 278 -4.32 19.80 2.86
N VAL A 279 -3.08 19.48 2.47
CA VAL A 279 -2.23 20.30 1.59
C VAL A 279 -1.66 19.46 0.45
N ALA A 280 -1.65 20.02 -0.76
CA ALA A 280 -1.03 19.44 -1.94
C ALA A 280 0.18 20.27 -2.39
N ILE A 281 1.25 19.57 -2.79
CA ILE A 281 2.41 20.13 -3.47
C ILE A 281 2.68 19.40 -4.78
N PRO A 282 3.13 20.10 -5.85
CA PRO A 282 3.62 19.44 -7.05
C PRO A 282 4.94 18.72 -6.75
N ILE A 283 5.10 17.56 -7.36
CA ILE A 283 6.31 16.75 -7.27
C ILE A 283 6.70 16.24 -8.66
N THR A 284 7.91 15.69 -8.77
CA THR A 284 8.31 14.85 -9.91
C THR A 284 8.68 13.46 -9.39
N TRP A 285 8.67 12.48 -10.30
CA TRP A 285 9.10 11.13 -9.95
C TRP A 285 10.09 10.58 -10.99
N THR A 286 10.95 9.66 -10.54
CA THR A 286 11.84 8.89 -11.41
C THR A 286 11.88 7.44 -10.95
N LYS A 287 11.99 6.50 -11.91
CA LYS A 287 12.23 5.07 -11.65
C LYS A 287 13.20 4.55 -12.69
N GLY A 288 14.38 4.11 -12.26
CA GLY A 288 15.47 3.71 -13.15
C GLY A 288 15.36 2.31 -13.73
N SER A 289 14.65 1.40 -13.05
CA SER A 289 14.48 -0.01 -13.46
C SER A 289 13.21 -0.60 -12.88
N GLU A 290 12.84 -1.82 -13.29
CA GLU A 290 11.65 -2.51 -12.78
C GLU A 290 11.77 -2.86 -11.28
N THR A 291 12.99 -3.04 -10.77
CA THR A 291 13.27 -3.39 -9.37
C THR A 291 13.81 -2.22 -8.54
N GLY A 292 14.21 -1.12 -9.18
CA GLY A 292 14.61 0.10 -8.49
C GLY A 292 13.41 0.82 -7.90
N PHE A 293 13.61 1.58 -6.84
CA PHE A 293 12.54 2.35 -6.21
C PHE A 293 12.03 3.45 -7.13
N THR A 294 10.77 3.79 -6.97
CA THR A 294 10.22 5.04 -7.48
C THR A 294 10.60 6.14 -6.50
N HIS A 295 11.44 7.08 -6.95
CA HIS A 295 11.86 8.24 -6.19
C HIS A 295 10.97 9.42 -6.51
N PHE A 296 10.55 10.15 -5.50
CA PHE A 296 9.76 11.36 -5.62
C PHE A 296 10.57 12.56 -5.17
N TYR A 297 10.42 13.69 -5.87
CA TYR A 297 11.19 14.92 -5.60
C TYR A 297 10.27 16.11 -5.50
N ASP A 298 10.57 17.02 -4.57
CA ASP A 298 9.87 18.30 -4.46
C ASP A 298 10.29 19.28 -5.56
N ALA A 299 9.68 20.45 -5.59
CA ALA A 299 9.98 21.50 -6.57
C ALA A 299 11.42 22.04 -6.49
N GLY A 300 12.10 21.86 -5.36
CA GLY A 300 13.52 22.19 -5.16
C GLY A 300 14.47 21.10 -5.66
N GLY A 301 13.96 19.94 -6.08
CA GLY A 301 14.75 18.79 -6.51
C GLY A 301 15.29 17.94 -5.35
N ALA A 302 14.88 18.19 -4.12
CA ALA A 302 15.18 17.32 -2.98
C ALA A 302 14.27 16.09 -2.98
N GLU A 303 14.83 14.92 -2.64
CA GLU A 303 14.00 13.72 -2.50
C GLU A 303 12.96 13.91 -1.39
N LEU A 304 11.73 13.57 -1.70
CA LEU A 304 10.58 13.83 -0.85
C LEU A 304 10.60 12.95 0.41
N MET A 305 10.52 13.57 1.58
CA MET A 305 10.18 12.89 2.82
C MET A 305 8.67 12.95 3.02
N ILE A 306 8.02 11.78 3.17
CA ILE A 306 6.58 11.68 3.42
C ILE A 306 6.28 11.50 4.93
N ASN A 307 5.05 11.68 5.34
CA ASN A 307 4.64 11.40 6.71
C ASN A 307 4.51 9.88 6.95
N ARG A 308 4.62 9.44 8.20
CA ARG A 308 4.48 8.03 8.54
C ARG A 308 3.01 7.65 8.54
N GLY A 309 2.66 6.55 7.88
CA GLY A 309 1.30 6.05 7.79
C GLY A 309 1.02 5.33 6.48
N LYS A 310 -0.24 4.93 6.29
CA LYS A 310 -0.69 4.28 5.06
C LYS A 310 -0.63 5.24 3.88
N VAL A 311 -0.29 4.71 2.69
CA VAL A 311 -0.09 5.50 1.48
C VAL A 311 -1.05 5.05 0.37
N TYR A 312 -1.76 6.01 -0.22
CA TYR A 312 -2.46 5.80 -1.49
C TYR A 312 -1.58 6.30 -2.64
N ILE A 313 -1.48 5.49 -3.70
CA ILE A 313 -0.78 5.87 -4.93
C ILE A 313 -1.72 5.69 -6.11
N GLY A 314 -2.18 6.82 -6.66
CA GLY A 314 -2.97 6.84 -7.90
C GLY A 314 -2.05 6.90 -9.12
N LEU A 315 -2.01 5.83 -9.96
CA LEU A 315 -1.37 5.91 -11.27
C LEU A 315 -2.31 6.59 -12.24
N VAL A 316 -2.13 7.89 -12.43
CA VAL A 316 -2.97 8.72 -13.29
C VAL A 316 -2.48 8.63 -14.72
N PRO A 317 -3.31 8.14 -15.68
CA PRO A 317 -2.94 8.15 -17.09
C PRO A 317 -2.67 9.57 -17.59
N SER A 318 -1.57 9.78 -18.33
CA SER A 318 -1.20 11.11 -18.84
C SER A 318 -2.28 11.76 -19.72
N ASP A 319 -3.10 10.95 -20.38
CA ASP A 319 -4.22 11.45 -21.21
C ASP A 319 -5.40 11.99 -20.38
N SER A 320 -5.43 11.73 -19.08
CA SER A 320 -6.43 12.23 -18.13
C SER A 320 -5.82 13.02 -16.96
N TRP A 321 -4.50 13.32 -17.01
CA TRP A 321 -3.84 14.09 -15.96
C TRP A 321 -4.51 15.45 -15.67
N GLY A 322 -4.91 16.17 -16.73
CA GLY A 322 -5.64 17.43 -16.60
C GLY A 322 -7.05 17.33 -16.00
N SER A 323 -7.54 16.12 -15.73
CA SER A 323 -8.85 15.87 -15.11
C SER A 323 -8.76 15.64 -13.60
N VAL A 324 -7.55 15.68 -13.01
CA VAL A 324 -7.37 15.68 -11.56
C VAL A 324 -7.85 16.99 -10.98
N VAL A 325 -8.72 16.95 -9.97
CA VAL A 325 -9.19 18.15 -9.26
C VAL A 325 -8.78 18.03 -7.79
N ILE A 326 -8.08 19.05 -7.30
CA ILE A 326 -7.64 19.17 -5.91
C ILE A 326 -8.17 20.49 -5.36
N GLY A 327 -8.88 20.44 -4.21
CA GLY A 327 -9.46 21.65 -3.61
C GLY A 327 -9.95 21.49 -2.17
#